data_08c47847db81f2c710f3ddaea3f778c5
#
_entry.id   08c47847db81f2c710f3ddaea3f778c5
#
_cell.length_a   1.000
_cell.length_b   1.000
_cell.length_c   1.000
_cell.angle_alpha   90.00
_cell.angle_beta   90.00
_cell.angle_gamma   90.00
#
_symmetry.space_group_name_H-M   'P 1'
#
loop_
_entity.id
_entity.type
_entity.pdbx_description
1 polymer ?
#
loop_
_entity_poly.entity_id
_entity_poly.type
_entity_poly.pdbx_seq_one_letter_code
_entity_poly.pdbx_strand_id
1 'polypeptide(L)'
;INGMLTLGCGQRIGLIAGSGVGKSVLLGMLTRFTKADVVVIGLIGERGREVQAFIQETLGEEGLQKSVVIAAPANVSPVLRLKATQMTHAIAEYFRDQGKNVLMLCDSLTRVAHAQREIGLAIGEPPTAKGYPPSVFALLPNLIERGGVGRHGFGSITAIYTILAEGDDASDPIVDIARASLDGQVMLSRKLADMAHYPAIDLNGSISRVMQNLLSPEDFRVANMLRRLWSSYQQNADLIQVGAYETGTNPELDMAMRLMPGIIHFLRQDMNSPQDLSATWDQLRQLLGGA
;
A
#
# COMPACT_ATOMS: atom_id res chain seq x y z
N ILE A 1 8.33 3.64 -2.51
CA ILE A 1 7.21 3.66 -3.45
C ILE A 1 7.63 4.39 -4.72
N ASN A 2 8.17 5.60 -4.67
CA ASN A 2 8.47 6.43 -5.83
C ASN A 2 9.25 5.69 -6.96
N GLY A 3 10.40 5.09 -6.64
CA GLY A 3 11.28 4.49 -7.64
C GLY A 3 10.93 3.05 -8.02
N MET A 4 10.37 2.26 -7.08
CA MET A 4 10.20 0.81 -7.29
C MET A 4 8.75 0.38 -7.48
N LEU A 5 7.81 1.22 -7.11
CA LEU A 5 6.37 0.96 -7.13
C LEU A 5 5.63 2.26 -7.53
N THR A 6 6.13 2.97 -8.54
CA THR A 6 5.57 4.26 -8.97
C THR A 6 4.06 4.15 -9.19
N LEU A 7 3.31 5.03 -8.52
CA LEU A 7 1.86 5.07 -8.57
C LEU A 7 1.38 6.18 -9.50
N GLY A 8 0.34 5.89 -10.26
CA GLY A 8 -0.35 6.87 -11.11
C GLY A 8 -1.54 7.51 -10.42
N CYS A 9 -1.90 8.72 -10.87
CA CYS A 9 -3.16 9.34 -10.46
C CYS A 9 -4.35 8.47 -10.88
N GLY A 10 -5.28 8.24 -9.95
CA GLY A 10 -6.42 7.37 -10.17
C GLY A 10 -6.14 5.87 -9.99
N GLN A 11 -4.95 5.48 -9.57
CA GLN A 11 -4.61 4.07 -9.32
C GLN A 11 -5.21 3.58 -8.00
N ARG A 12 -5.65 2.32 -7.98
CA ARG A 12 -6.20 1.62 -6.80
C ARG A 12 -5.18 0.61 -6.30
N ILE A 13 -4.67 0.81 -5.09
CA ILE A 13 -3.58 0.01 -4.52
C ILE A 13 -3.99 -0.64 -3.21
N GLY A 14 -3.63 -1.91 -3.02
CA GLY A 14 -3.71 -2.60 -1.75
C GLY A 14 -2.44 -2.38 -0.92
N LEU A 15 -2.57 -1.98 0.33
CA LEU A 15 -1.50 -2.02 1.31
C LEU A 15 -1.74 -3.23 2.23
N ILE A 16 -1.03 -4.32 1.95
CA ILE A 16 -1.17 -5.59 2.67
C ILE A 16 -0.15 -5.62 3.80
N ALA A 17 -0.63 -5.76 5.03
CA ALA A 17 0.23 -5.69 6.19
C ALA A 17 -0.25 -6.60 7.33
N GLY A 18 0.68 -7.23 8.02
CA GLY A 18 0.46 -7.81 9.33
C GLY A 18 0.40 -6.73 10.43
N SER A 19 0.23 -7.13 11.69
CA SER A 19 0.24 -6.20 12.83
C SER A 19 1.67 -5.73 13.14
N GLY A 20 1.86 -4.43 13.43
CA GLY A 20 3.13 -3.90 13.96
C GLY A 20 4.28 -3.76 12.96
N VAL A 21 4.03 -3.82 11.65
CA VAL A 21 5.07 -3.70 10.60
C VAL A 21 5.25 -2.28 10.05
N GLY A 22 4.65 -1.26 10.68
CA GLY A 22 4.78 0.13 10.25
C GLY A 22 3.69 0.64 9.30
N LYS A 23 2.54 -0.06 9.18
CA LYS A 23 1.40 0.33 8.34
C LYS A 23 0.97 1.78 8.56
N SER A 24 0.66 2.16 9.80
CA SER A 24 0.14 3.50 10.14
C SER A 24 1.15 4.60 9.86
N VAL A 25 2.44 4.34 10.10
CA VAL A 25 3.52 5.28 9.78
C VAL A 25 3.59 5.52 8.27
N LEU A 26 3.56 4.45 7.46
CA LEU A 26 3.58 4.57 6.00
C LEU A 26 2.33 5.32 5.47
N LEU A 27 1.14 5.06 6.02
CA LEU A 27 -0.07 5.82 5.67
C LEU A 27 0.08 7.31 6.01
N GLY A 28 0.66 7.64 7.15
CA GLY A 28 0.96 9.01 7.53
C GLY A 28 1.94 9.70 6.59
N MET A 29 3.01 9.01 6.18
CA MET A 29 3.95 9.52 5.17
C MET A 29 3.24 9.79 3.84
N LEU A 30 2.41 8.86 3.38
CA LEU A 30 1.62 9.03 2.16
C LEU A 30 0.68 10.23 2.24
N THR A 31 0.00 10.42 3.36
CA THR A 31 -0.89 11.56 3.58
C THR A 31 -0.14 12.90 3.57
N ARG A 32 0.97 12.99 4.31
CA ARG A 32 1.72 14.24 4.46
C ARG A 32 2.45 14.64 3.17
N PHE A 33 3.08 13.68 2.49
CA PHE A 33 4.04 13.97 1.41
C PHE A 33 3.46 13.84 0.00
N THR A 34 2.23 13.33 -0.14
CA THR A 34 1.60 13.22 -1.46
C THR A 34 1.18 14.60 -1.99
N LYS A 35 1.30 14.78 -3.31
CA LYS A 35 0.89 16.00 -4.05
C LYS A 35 -0.62 15.98 -4.37
N ALA A 36 -1.45 15.32 -3.57
CA ALA A 36 -2.91 15.37 -3.73
C ALA A 36 -3.47 16.72 -3.29
N ASP A 37 -4.53 17.18 -3.95
CA ASP A 37 -5.24 18.40 -3.58
C ASP A 37 -6.01 18.23 -2.28
N VAL A 38 -6.57 17.03 -2.08
CA VAL A 38 -7.37 16.65 -0.90
C VAL A 38 -7.05 15.20 -0.52
N VAL A 39 -7.00 14.93 0.77
CA VAL A 39 -6.90 13.56 1.28
C VAL A 39 -8.19 13.20 2.00
N VAL A 40 -8.79 12.06 1.65
CA VAL A 40 -9.99 11.55 2.30
C VAL A 40 -9.66 10.22 2.99
N ILE A 41 -9.85 10.18 4.31
CA ILE A 41 -9.39 9.06 5.15
C ILE A 41 -10.60 8.41 5.82
N GLY A 42 -10.83 7.14 5.52
CA GLY A 42 -11.80 6.30 6.21
C GLY A 42 -11.08 5.37 7.20
N LEU A 43 -11.24 5.63 8.51
CA LEU A 43 -10.73 4.76 9.58
C LEU A 43 -11.86 3.85 10.04
N ILE A 44 -11.93 2.64 9.46
CA ILE A 44 -13.09 1.74 9.59
C ILE A 44 -12.72 0.51 10.42
N GLY A 45 -13.35 0.37 11.59
CA GLY A 45 -13.21 -0.80 12.47
C GLY A 45 -11.87 -0.87 13.20
N GLU A 46 -11.08 0.19 13.20
CA GLU A 46 -9.85 0.29 13.98
C GLU A 46 -10.17 0.60 15.46
N ARG A 47 -9.24 0.35 16.37
CA ARG A 47 -9.44 0.65 17.79
C ARG A 47 -9.49 2.15 18.03
N GLY A 48 -10.37 2.63 18.90
CA GLY A 48 -10.54 4.05 19.18
C GLY A 48 -9.23 4.78 19.53
N ARG A 49 -8.34 4.15 20.32
CA ARG A 49 -7.01 4.70 20.63
C ARG A 49 -6.10 4.81 19.41
N GLU A 50 -6.18 3.87 18.46
CA GLU A 50 -5.39 3.88 17.23
C GLU A 50 -5.90 4.96 16.28
N VAL A 51 -7.22 5.16 16.22
CA VAL A 51 -7.85 6.28 15.50
C VAL A 51 -7.36 7.62 16.04
N GLN A 52 -7.36 7.79 17.36
CA GLN A 52 -6.92 9.02 18.02
C GLN A 52 -5.42 9.28 17.79
N ALA A 53 -4.57 8.27 17.98
CA ALA A 53 -3.14 8.37 17.74
C ALA A 53 -2.84 8.70 16.27
N PHE A 54 -3.55 8.08 15.32
CA PHE A 54 -3.38 8.39 13.89
C PHE A 54 -3.71 9.85 13.57
N ILE A 55 -4.81 10.36 14.11
CA ILE A 55 -5.23 11.76 13.87
C ILE A 55 -4.25 12.74 14.53
N GLN A 56 -3.88 12.53 15.79
CA GLN A 56 -3.08 13.47 16.58
C GLN A 56 -1.59 13.40 16.29
N GLU A 57 -1.04 12.17 16.18
CA GLU A 57 0.40 11.93 16.11
C GLU A 57 0.88 11.71 14.69
N THR A 58 0.10 10.97 13.87
CA THR A 58 0.51 10.57 12.52
C THR A 58 0.18 11.64 11.49
N LEU A 59 -1.05 12.17 11.50
CA LEU A 59 -1.45 13.27 10.62
C LEU A 59 -0.94 14.60 11.12
N GLY A 60 -1.14 14.88 12.41
CA GLY A 60 -0.84 16.16 13.00
C GLY A 60 -1.66 17.32 12.38
N GLU A 61 -1.36 18.55 12.77
CA GLU A 61 -2.08 19.74 12.27
C GLU A 61 -1.91 19.93 10.76
N GLU A 62 -0.71 19.76 10.25
CA GLU A 62 -0.40 19.94 8.83
C GLU A 62 -1.15 18.93 7.93
N GLY A 63 -1.15 17.66 8.32
CA GLY A 63 -1.89 16.62 7.58
C GLY A 63 -3.40 16.84 7.62
N LEU A 64 -3.93 17.35 8.75
CA LEU A 64 -5.36 17.62 8.90
C LEU A 64 -5.85 18.78 8.03
N GLN A 65 -5.04 19.80 7.76
CA GLN A 65 -5.44 20.96 6.96
C GLN A 65 -5.93 20.61 5.55
N LYS A 66 -5.42 19.52 4.96
CA LYS A 66 -5.81 19.02 3.63
C LYS A 66 -6.61 17.73 3.67
N SER A 67 -7.05 17.30 4.86
CA SER A 67 -7.68 15.98 5.04
C SER A 67 -9.12 16.08 5.52
N VAL A 68 -9.95 15.17 5.02
CA VAL A 68 -11.27 14.85 5.60
C VAL A 68 -11.18 13.47 6.22
N VAL A 69 -11.44 13.36 7.52
CA VAL A 69 -11.34 12.09 8.26
C VAL A 69 -12.73 11.60 8.65
N ILE A 70 -13.07 10.39 8.23
CA ILE A 70 -14.28 9.66 8.58
C ILE A 70 -13.87 8.50 9.49
N ALA A 71 -14.30 8.51 10.74
CA ALA A 71 -13.93 7.49 11.71
C ALA A 71 -15.16 6.68 12.16
N ALA A 72 -15.08 5.36 12.03
CA ALA A 72 -16.05 4.42 12.58
C ALA A 72 -15.30 3.29 13.31
N PRO A 73 -14.96 3.49 14.59
CA PRO A 73 -14.18 2.53 15.37
C PRO A 73 -14.84 1.17 15.53
N ALA A 74 -14.10 0.18 16.01
CA ALA A 74 -14.55 -1.21 16.14
C ALA A 74 -15.77 -1.39 17.07
N ASN A 75 -16.00 -0.47 17.98
CA ASN A 75 -17.12 -0.51 18.95
C ASN A 75 -18.45 0.02 18.38
N VAL A 76 -18.48 0.58 17.17
CA VAL A 76 -19.75 0.97 16.53
C VAL A 76 -20.34 -0.20 15.74
N SER A 77 -21.66 -0.13 15.48
CA SER A 77 -22.37 -1.20 14.79
C SER A 77 -21.80 -1.46 13.37
N PRO A 78 -21.93 -2.70 12.84
CA PRO A 78 -21.47 -3.02 11.49
C PRO A 78 -22.15 -2.17 10.42
N VAL A 79 -23.42 -1.78 10.62
CA VAL A 79 -24.14 -0.89 9.70
C VAL A 79 -23.48 0.49 9.64
N LEU A 80 -23.08 1.05 10.78
CA LEU A 80 -22.38 2.35 10.81
C LEU A 80 -20.99 2.26 10.18
N ARG A 81 -20.25 1.15 10.37
CA ARG A 81 -18.97 0.91 9.71
C ARG A 81 -19.12 0.90 8.19
N LEU A 82 -20.15 0.23 7.64
CA LEU A 82 -20.44 0.25 6.20
C LEU A 82 -20.86 1.63 5.70
N LYS A 83 -21.71 2.34 6.47
CA LYS A 83 -22.12 3.71 6.11
C LYS A 83 -20.94 4.68 6.08
N ALA A 84 -20.02 4.59 7.05
CA ALA A 84 -18.79 5.38 7.08
C ALA A 84 -17.90 5.06 5.86
N THR A 85 -17.79 3.80 5.46
CA THR A 85 -17.08 3.40 4.24
C THR A 85 -17.71 4.03 3.00
N GLN A 86 -19.03 3.96 2.86
CA GLN A 86 -19.75 4.57 1.74
C GLN A 86 -19.59 6.09 1.71
N MET A 87 -19.60 6.73 2.89
CA MET A 87 -19.39 8.18 3.04
C MET A 87 -17.97 8.58 2.63
N THR A 88 -16.95 7.79 3.02
CA THR A 88 -15.56 8.01 2.59
C THR A 88 -15.45 8.08 1.07
N HIS A 89 -16.03 7.12 0.37
CA HIS A 89 -16.02 7.10 -1.10
C HIS A 89 -16.83 8.27 -1.69
N ALA A 90 -18.03 8.56 -1.15
CA ALA A 90 -18.87 9.65 -1.63
C ALA A 90 -18.21 11.03 -1.49
N ILE A 91 -17.46 11.26 -0.40
CA ILE A 91 -16.71 12.51 -0.21
C ILE A 91 -15.53 12.57 -1.19
N ALA A 92 -14.82 11.45 -1.42
CA ALA A 92 -13.76 11.39 -2.41
C ALA A 92 -14.29 11.68 -3.83
N GLU A 93 -15.44 11.08 -4.19
CA GLU A 93 -16.14 11.34 -5.46
C GLU A 93 -16.55 12.80 -5.61
N TYR A 94 -17.08 13.42 -4.56
CA TYR A 94 -17.46 14.83 -4.56
C TYR A 94 -16.29 15.75 -4.94
N PHE A 95 -15.10 15.54 -4.37
CA PHE A 95 -13.92 16.32 -4.70
C PHE A 95 -13.37 16.00 -6.09
N ARG A 96 -13.36 14.72 -6.50
CA ARG A 96 -13.02 14.31 -7.87
C ARG A 96 -13.90 15.03 -8.90
N ASP A 97 -15.19 15.09 -8.65
CA ASP A 97 -16.15 15.71 -9.59
C ASP A 97 -15.98 17.24 -9.67
N GLN A 98 -15.25 17.84 -8.73
CA GLN A 98 -14.78 19.24 -8.78
C GLN A 98 -13.42 19.40 -9.48
N GLY A 99 -12.89 18.37 -10.13
CA GLY A 99 -11.60 18.41 -10.83
C GLY A 99 -10.38 18.22 -9.92
N LYS A 100 -10.57 17.80 -8.65
CA LYS A 100 -9.46 17.59 -7.71
C LYS A 100 -8.81 16.22 -7.85
N ASN A 101 -7.50 16.18 -7.64
CA ASN A 101 -6.77 14.93 -7.44
C ASN A 101 -6.85 14.52 -5.97
N VAL A 102 -7.61 13.50 -5.70
CA VAL A 102 -7.91 13.02 -4.34
C VAL A 102 -7.00 11.81 -4.03
N LEU A 103 -6.35 11.82 -2.86
CA LEU A 103 -5.84 10.62 -2.24
C LEU A 103 -6.89 10.08 -1.27
N MET A 104 -7.42 8.90 -1.51
CA MET A 104 -8.35 8.22 -0.60
C MET A 104 -7.64 7.07 0.12
N LEU A 105 -7.71 7.07 1.44
CA LEU A 105 -7.22 5.97 2.29
C LEU A 105 -8.42 5.29 2.95
N CYS A 106 -8.51 3.97 2.84
CA CYS A 106 -9.52 3.16 3.53
C CYS A 106 -8.83 2.13 4.45
N ASP A 107 -8.78 2.42 5.73
CA ASP A 107 -8.16 1.57 6.75
C ASP A 107 -9.24 1.00 7.69
N SER A 108 -9.68 -0.25 7.49
CA SER A 108 -9.18 -1.23 6.55
C SER A 108 -10.31 -1.93 5.78
N LEU A 109 -10.03 -2.36 4.57
CA LEU A 109 -10.95 -3.14 3.74
C LEU A 109 -11.34 -4.47 4.44
N THR A 110 -10.43 -5.09 5.18
CA THR A 110 -10.70 -6.28 5.98
C THR A 110 -11.77 -6.02 7.03
N ARG A 111 -11.77 -4.86 7.68
CA ARG A 111 -12.80 -4.48 8.67
C ARG A 111 -14.15 -4.20 8.01
N VAL A 112 -14.14 -3.66 6.80
CA VAL A 112 -15.36 -3.52 5.97
C VAL A 112 -15.95 -4.90 5.65
N ALA A 113 -15.11 -5.86 5.24
CA ALA A 113 -15.52 -7.24 5.02
C ALA A 113 -16.10 -7.90 6.29
N HIS A 114 -15.49 -7.67 7.44
CA HIS A 114 -16.03 -8.14 8.73
C HIS A 114 -17.39 -7.54 9.04
N ALA A 115 -17.59 -6.24 8.83
CA ALA A 115 -18.87 -5.59 9.05
C ALA A 115 -19.96 -6.18 8.14
N GLN A 116 -19.67 -6.39 6.86
CA GLN A 116 -20.62 -7.02 5.94
C GLN A 116 -20.88 -8.49 6.32
N ARG A 117 -19.86 -9.22 6.79
CA ARG A 117 -20.04 -10.60 7.28
C ARG A 117 -21.02 -10.65 8.46
N GLU A 118 -20.84 -9.76 9.44
CA GLU A 118 -21.74 -9.68 10.59
C GLU A 118 -23.21 -9.46 10.17
N ILE A 119 -23.43 -8.56 9.19
CA ILE A 119 -24.77 -8.27 8.67
C ILE A 119 -25.32 -9.47 7.90
N GLY A 120 -24.56 -10.00 6.92
CA GLY A 120 -24.99 -11.11 6.08
C GLY A 120 -25.40 -12.33 6.91
N LEU A 121 -24.57 -12.73 7.89
CA LEU A 121 -24.87 -13.84 8.78
C LEU A 121 -26.12 -13.56 9.62
N ALA A 122 -26.29 -12.32 10.12
CA ALA A 122 -27.45 -11.95 10.92
C ALA A 122 -28.79 -12.03 10.14
N ILE A 123 -28.77 -11.81 8.84
CA ILE A 123 -29.95 -11.94 7.95
C ILE A 123 -30.09 -13.32 7.31
N GLY A 124 -29.23 -14.29 7.69
CA GLY A 124 -29.35 -15.69 7.28
C GLY A 124 -28.61 -16.04 5.98
N GLU A 125 -27.68 -15.21 5.48
CA GLU A 125 -26.84 -15.64 4.36
C GLU A 125 -25.95 -16.83 4.78
N PRO A 126 -25.81 -17.87 3.94
CA PRO A 126 -24.94 -19.00 4.26
C PRO A 126 -23.46 -18.58 4.25
N PRO A 127 -22.67 -19.02 5.23
CA PRO A 127 -21.22 -18.79 5.20
C PRO A 127 -20.56 -19.61 4.11
N THR A 128 -19.55 -19.02 3.46
CA THR A 128 -18.68 -19.68 2.46
C THR A 128 -17.22 -19.72 2.92
N ALA A 129 -16.25 -19.38 2.06
CA ALA A 129 -14.82 -19.41 2.37
C ALA A 129 -14.50 -18.57 3.63
N LYS A 130 -13.81 -19.19 4.61
CA LYS A 130 -13.47 -18.61 5.92
C LYS A 130 -14.65 -17.94 6.65
N GLY A 131 -15.88 -18.43 6.41
CA GLY A 131 -17.09 -17.92 7.06
C GLY A 131 -17.62 -16.59 6.52
N TYR A 132 -17.13 -16.11 5.38
CA TYR A 132 -17.67 -14.94 4.71
C TYR A 132 -18.90 -15.32 3.87
N PRO A 133 -20.03 -14.58 3.97
CA PRO A 133 -21.19 -14.76 3.11
C PRO A 133 -20.94 -14.19 1.70
N PRO A 134 -21.74 -14.61 0.68
CA PRO A 134 -21.59 -14.16 -0.70
C PRO A 134 -21.64 -12.65 -0.88
N SER A 135 -22.40 -11.94 -0.05
CA SER A 135 -22.53 -10.47 -0.11
C SER A 135 -21.21 -9.74 0.12
N VAL A 136 -20.25 -10.32 0.88
CA VAL A 136 -18.92 -9.75 1.07
C VAL A 136 -18.15 -9.73 -0.26
N PHE A 137 -18.21 -10.84 -1.00
CA PHE A 137 -17.51 -11.00 -2.28
C PHE A 137 -18.05 -10.09 -3.38
N ALA A 138 -19.32 -9.72 -3.31
CA ALA A 138 -19.93 -8.74 -4.20
C ALA A 138 -19.63 -7.29 -3.79
N LEU A 139 -19.57 -7.01 -2.49
CA LEU A 139 -19.37 -5.65 -1.97
C LEU A 139 -17.97 -5.10 -2.28
N LEU A 140 -16.91 -5.90 -2.02
CA LEU A 140 -15.54 -5.39 -2.06
C LEU A 140 -15.10 -4.92 -3.45
N PRO A 141 -15.31 -5.66 -4.56
CA PRO A 141 -15.00 -5.17 -5.89
C PRO A 141 -15.77 -3.88 -6.23
N ASN A 142 -17.06 -3.82 -5.88
CA ASN A 142 -17.88 -2.64 -6.13
C ASN A 142 -17.38 -1.39 -5.39
N LEU A 143 -16.84 -1.54 -4.17
CA LEU A 143 -16.23 -0.43 -3.45
C LEU A 143 -14.90 0.01 -4.10
N ILE A 144 -14.07 -0.96 -4.49
CA ILE A 144 -12.77 -0.69 -5.11
C ILE A 144 -12.94 0.03 -6.45
N GLU A 145 -13.93 -0.36 -7.25
CA GLU A 145 -14.22 0.26 -8.55
C GLU A 145 -14.66 1.73 -8.47
N ARG A 146 -15.03 2.24 -7.31
CA ARG A 146 -15.37 3.66 -7.10
C ARG A 146 -14.14 4.57 -7.12
N GLY A 147 -12.93 4.04 -6.89
CA GLY A 147 -11.67 4.75 -7.13
C GLY A 147 -11.37 4.83 -8.63
N GLY A 148 -10.51 5.75 -9.02
CA GLY A 148 -10.07 5.84 -10.40
C GLY A 148 -10.12 7.27 -10.96
N VAL A 149 -9.88 7.37 -12.27
CA VAL A 149 -9.93 8.63 -13.01
C VAL A 149 -11.39 8.97 -13.35
N GLY A 150 -11.77 10.22 -13.11
CA GLY A 150 -13.09 10.75 -13.49
C GLY A 150 -13.26 10.85 -15.01
N ARG A 151 -14.47 11.24 -15.46
CA ARG A 151 -14.73 11.58 -16.86
C ARG A 151 -13.91 12.80 -17.27
N HIS A 152 -13.83 13.05 -18.59
CA HIS A 152 -13.11 14.23 -19.11
C HIS A 152 -13.60 15.51 -18.41
N GLY A 153 -12.65 16.29 -17.86
CA GLY A 153 -12.92 17.49 -17.06
C GLY A 153 -13.08 17.28 -15.55
N PHE A 154 -13.16 16.01 -15.09
CA PHE A 154 -13.10 15.67 -13.67
C PHE A 154 -11.68 15.32 -13.23
N GLY A 155 -11.45 15.28 -11.89
CA GLY A 155 -10.19 14.86 -11.30
C GLY A 155 -10.04 13.33 -11.20
N SER A 156 -9.27 12.90 -10.21
CA SER A 156 -9.00 11.48 -9.97
C SER A 156 -9.09 11.12 -8.50
N ILE A 157 -9.38 9.85 -8.21
CA ILE A 157 -9.26 9.25 -6.87
C ILE A 157 -8.16 8.19 -6.92
N THR A 158 -6.98 8.51 -6.40
CA THR A 158 -5.95 7.51 -6.11
C THR A 158 -6.33 6.87 -4.77
N ALA A 159 -6.66 5.58 -4.79
CA ALA A 159 -7.20 4.89 -3.63
C ALA A 159 -6.20 3.89 -3.05
N ILE A 160 -5.98 3.96 -1.74
CA ILE A 160 -5.17 3.00 -0.99
C ILE A 160 -6.08 2.28 0.00
N TYR A 161 -6.24 0.99 -0.20
CA TYR A 161 -7.00 0.10 0.67
C TYR A 161 -6.05 -0.73 1.52
N THR A 162 -6.12 -0.58 2.84
CA THR A 162 -5.33 -1.46 3.70
C THR A 162 -6.05 -2.80 3.88
N ILE A 163 -5.26 -3.86 3.88
CA ILE A 163 -5.72 -5.23 4.03
C ILE A 163 -4.87 -5.87 5.12
N LEU A 164 -5.53 -6.37 6.15
CA LEU A 164 -4.87 -7.07 7.24
C LEU A 164 -4.71 -8.54 6.87
N ALA A 165 -3.48 -8.99 6.63
CA ALA A 165 -3.16 -10.40 6.45
C ALA A 165 -2.88 -11.02 7.83
N GLU A 166 -3.76 -11.89 8.32
CA GLU A 166 -3.54 -12.62 9.57
C GLU A 166 -2.47 -13.71 9.35
N GLY A 167 -1.36 -13.62 10.08
CA GLY A 167 -0.30 -14.62 10.04
C GLY A 167 0.47 -14.71 8.71
N ASP A 168 0.51 -13.63 7.93
CA ASP A 168 1.11 -13.60 6.58
C ASP A 168 0.44 -14.60 5.60
N ASP A 169 -0.81 -14.99 5.89
CA ASP A 169 -1.58 -15.93 5.06
C ASP A 169 -2.00 -15.29 3.73
N ALA A 170 -1.23 -15.59 2.69
CA ALA A 170 -1.50 -15.15 1.33
C ALA A 170 -2.79 -15.77 0.72
N SER A 171 -3.35 -16.81 1.37
CA SER A 171 -4.57 -17.51 0.93
C SER A 171 -5.86 -16.95 1.54
N ASP A 172 -5.81 -15.77 2.17
CA ASP A 172 -7.00 -15.12 2.69
C ASP A 172 -7.93 -14.66 1.55
N PRO A 173 -9.23 -15.04 1.55
CA PRO A 173 -10.16 -14.70 0.47
C PRO A 173 -10.29 -13.19 0.24
N ILE A 174 -10.12 -12.37 1.29
CA ILE A 174 -10.19 -10.90 1.18
C ILE A 174 -8.94 -10.37 0.46
N VAL A 175 -7.77 -10.97 0.74
CA VAL A 175 -6.53 -10.65 0.03
C VAL A 175 -6.67 -11.00 -1.45
N ASP A 176 -7.20 -12.18 -1.78
CA ASP A 176 -7.35 -12.64 -3.17
C ASP A 176 -8.31 -11.75 -3.97
N ILE A 177 -9.47 -11.41 -3.40
CA ILE A 177 -10.42 -10.50 -4.05
C ILE A 177 -9.81 -9.11 -4.27
N ALA A 178 -9.12 -8.59 -3.26
CA ALA A 178 -8.46 -7.31 -3.37
C ALA A 178 -7.40 -7.34 -4.48
N ARG A 179 -6.54 -8.38 -4.53
CA ARG A 179 -5.54 -8.55 -5.60
C ARG A 179 -6.15 -8.62 -6.99
N ALA A 180 -7.31 -9.28 -7.13
CA ALA A 180 -8.02 -9.38 -8.40
C ALA A 180 -8.60 -8.05 -8.87
N SER A 181 -9.04 -7.19 -7.93
CA SER A 181 -9.76 -5.94 -8.20
C SER A 181 -8.86 -4.70 -8.24
N LEU A 182 -7.67 -4.75 -7.65
CA LEU A 182 -6.75 -3.62 -7.53
C LEU A 182 -5.73 -3.57 -8.67
N ASP A 183 -5.18 -2.37 -8.91
CA ASP A 183 -4.15 -2.11 -9.93
C ASP A 183 -2.73 -2.39 -9.42
N GLY A 184 -2.61 -3.03 -8.27
CA GLY A 184 -1.35 -3.43 -7.65
C GLY A 184 -1.46 -3.53 -6.13
N GLN A 185 -0.33 -3.88 -5.51
CA GLN A 185 -0.23 -4.02 -4.06
C GLN A 185 1.14 -3.63 -3.55
N VAL A 186 1.17 -3.10 -2.34
CA VAL A 186 2.36 -2.91 -1.51
C VAL A 186 2.26 -3.87 -0.34
N MET A 187 3.19 -4.81 -0.24
CA MET A 187 3.26 -5.75 0.88
C MET A 187 4.28 -5.28 1.91
N LEU A 188 3.89 -5.26 3.18
CA LEU A 188 4.82 -5.03 4.28
C LEU A 188 5.28 -6.35 4.88
N SER A 189 6.60 -6.47 5.08
CA SER A 189 7.27 -7.67 5.58
C SER A 189 7.62 -7.53 7.05
N ARG A 190 7.23 -8.50 7.87
CA ARG A 190 7.69 -8.61 9.25
C ARG A 190 9.19 -8.81 9.33
N LYS A 191 9.77 -9.66 8.46
CA LYS A 191 11.22 -9.90 8.40
C LYS A 191 12.00 -8.60 8.23
N LEU A 192 11.56 -7.70 7.35
CA LEU A 192 12.21 -6.39 7.15
C LEU A 192 12.01 -5.48 8.37
N ALA A 193 10.83 -5.48 8.99
CA ALA A 193 10.55 -4.70 10.19
C ALA A 193 11.43 -5.16 11.38
N ASP A 194 11.60 -6.47 11.57
CA ASP A 194 12.47 -7.05 12.60
C ASP A 194 13.94 -6.68 12.38
N MET A 195 14.35 -6.45 11.13
CA MET A 195 15.69 -5.94 10.75
C MET A 195 15.79 -4.41 10.83
N ALA A 196 14.80 -3.71 11.39
CA ALA A 196 14.70 -2.26 11.42
C ALA A 196 14.88 -1.60 10.02
N HIS A 197 14.40 -2.28 8.97
CA HIS A 197 14.37 -1.75 7.62
C HIS A 197 13.00 -1.09 7.37
N TYR A 198 12.96 0.25 7.37
CA TYR A 198 11.74 1.01 7.18
C TYR A 198 11.85 2.00 6.00
N PRO A 199 10.71 2.15 5.23
CA PRO A 199 9.48 1.36 5.32
C PRO A 199 9.75 -0.12 5.00
N ALA A 200 9.06 -1.02 5.70
CA ALA A 200 9.28 -2.47 5.61
C ALA A 200 8.61 -3.09 4.37
N ILE A 201 8.81 -2.49 3.19
CA ILE A 201 8.18 -2.90 1.93
C ILE A 201 8.90 -4.10 1.33
N ASP A 202 8.19 -5.21 1.18
CA ASP A 202 8.66 -6.37 0.43
C ASP A 202 8.55 -6.10 -1.07
N LEU A 203 9.69 -5.86 -1.72
CA LEU A 203 9.73 -5.60 -3.17
C LEU A 203 9.31 -6.80 -4.01
N ASN A 204 9.56 -8.03 -3.54
CA ASN A 204 9.22 -9.25 -4.29
C ASN A 204 7.71 -9.52 -4.27
N GLY A 205 7.06 -9.23 -3.13
CA GLY A 205 5.62 -9.35 -2.98
C GLY A 205 4.81 -8.16 -3.48
N SER A 206 5.48 -7.05 -3.86
CA SER A 206 4.83 -5.79 -4.23
C SER A 206 4.86 -5.54 -5.72
N ILE A 207 3.78 -4.97 -6.26
CA ILE A 207 3.65 -4.64 -7.68
C ILE A 207 2.77 -3.40 -7.90
N SER A 208 3.18 -2.53 -8.83
CA SER A 208 2.32 -1.51 -9.45
C SER A 208 2.13 -1.90 -10.93
N ARG A 209 0.92 -2.30 -11.30
CA ARG A 209 0.63 -2.78 -12.66
C ARG A 209 0.71 -1.68 -13.72
N VAL A 210 0.55 -0.43 -13.31
CA VAL A 210 0.61 0.72 -14.24
C VAL A 210 2.00 1.33 -14.36
N MET A 211 2.96 0.91 -13.54
CA MET A 211 4.31 1.48 -13.47
C MET A 211 5.00 1.53 -14.84
N GLN A 212 4.85 0.47 -15.64
CA GLN A 212 5.43 0.41 -16.99
C GLN A 212 4.92 1.53 -17.91
N ASN A 213 3.67 1.94 -17.75
CA ASN A 213 3.04 2.99 -18.56
C ASN A 213 3.37 4.41 -18.09
N LEU A 214 3.89 4.54 -16.86
CA LEU A 214 4.23 5.81 -16.22
C LEU A 214 5.69 6.21 -16.42
N LEU A 215 6.56 5.24 -16.66
CA LEU A 215 8.00 5.43 -16.72
C LEU A 215 8.53 5.48 -18.16
N SER A 216 9.66 6.14 -18.34
CA SER A 216 10.44 5.97 -19.55
C SER A 216 10.92 4.52 -19.68
N PRO A 217 11.17 4.01 -20.91
CA PRO A 217 11.73 2.67 -21.08
C PRO A 217 13.07 2.48 -20.37
N GLU A 218 13.84 3.55 -20.21
CA GLU A 218 15.12 3.55 -19.49
C GLU A 218 14.90 3.39 -17.98
N ASP A 219 14.05 4.22 -17.37
CA ASP A 219 13.74 4.15 -15.93
C ASP A 219 13.13 2.81 -15.56
N PHE A 220 12.27 2.27 -16.43
CA PHE A 220 11.69 0.96 -16.21
C PHE A 220 12.74 -0.16 -16.23
N ARG A 221 13.76 -0.08 -17.11
CA ARG A 221 14.89 -1.01 -17.13
C ARG A 221 15.73 -0.91 -15.86
N VAL A 222 16.01 0.32 -15.38
CA VAL A 222 16.75 0.59 -14.16
C VAL A 222 16.02 0.00 -12.93
N ALA A 223 14.72 0.24 -12.82
CA ALA A 223 13.91 -0.35 -11.74
C ALA A 223 13.92 -1.89 -11.76
N ASN A 224 13.77 -2.49 -12.94
CA ASN A 224 13.81 -3.95 -13.09
C ASN A 224 15.19 -4.52 -12.75
N MET A 225 16.27 -3.81 -13.07
CA MET A 225 17.63 -4.21 -12.68
C MET A 225 17.78 -4.25 -11.16
N LEU A 226 17.37 -3.19 -10.44
CA LEU A 226 17.41 -3.21 -8.98
C LEU A 226 16.59 -4.37 -8.42
N ARG A 227 15.38 -4.59 -8.96
CA ARG A 227 14.50 -5.69 -8.50
C ARG A 227 15.16 -7.05 -8.70
N ARG A 228 15.83 -7.29 -9.83
CA ARG A 228 16.57 -8.54 -10.07
C ARG A 228 17.72 -8.72 -9.08
N LEU A 229 18.53 -7.69 -8.88
CA LEU A 229 19.65 -7.73 -7.93
C LEU A 229 19.17 -7.99 -6.50
N TRP A 230 18.10 -7.31 -6.07
CA TRP A 230 17.46 -7.54 -4.78
C TRP A 230 16.96 -8.99 -4.64
N SER A 231 16.25 -9.50 -5.65
CA SER A 231 15.72 -10.87 -5.65
C SER A 231 16.84 -11.91 -5.63
N SER A 232 17.87 -11.74 -6.47
CA SER A 232 19.03 -12.63 -6.53
C SER A 232 19.74 -12.70 -5.18
N TYR A 233 19.97 -11.56 -4.53
CA TYR A 233 20.56 -11.50 -3.19
C TYR A 233 19.69 -12.22 -2.15
N GLN A 234 18.37 -11.93 -2.12
CA GLN A 234 17.46 -12.54 -1.13
C GLN A 234 17.35 -14.06 -1.29
N GLN A 235 17.34 -14.58 -2.52
CA GLN A 235 17.28 -16.01 -2.81
C GLN A 235 18.55 -16.75 -2.38
N ASN A 236 19.69 -16.07 -2.37
CA ASN A 236 20.99 -16.65 -2.00
C ASN A 236 21.48 -16.19 -0.62
N ALA A 237 20.64 -15.51 0.18
CA ALA A 237 21.03 -14.94 1.45
C ALA A 237 21.60 -15.97 2.43
N ASP A 238 21.03 -17.17 2.47
CA ASP A 238 21.50 -18.27 3.35
C ASP A 238 22.90 -18.77 2.93
N LEU A 239 23.13 -18.94 1.61
CA LEU A 239 24.45 -19.36 1.09
C LEU A 239 25.53 -18.31 1.38
N ILE A 240 25.18 -17.03 1.25
CA ILE A 240 26.09 -15.91 1.56
C ILE A 240 26.40 -15.89 3.07
N GLN A 241 25.38 -16.05 3.90
CA GLN A 241 25.51 -15.98 5.36
C GLN A 241 26.39 -17.11 5.93
N VAL A 242 26.28 -18.32 5.40
CA VAL A 242 27.10 -19.46 5.84
C VAL A 242 28.47 -19.51 5.14
N GLY A 243 28.79 -18.54 4.25
CA GLY A 243 30.05 -18.50 3.54
C GLY A 243 30.23 -19.58 2.47
N ALA A 244 29.13 -20.19 2.00
CA ALA A 244 29.16 -21.25 0.99
C ALA A 244 29.16 -20.75 -0.46
N TYR A 245 29.02 -19.43 -0.68
CA TYR A 245 29.08 -18.84 -1.99
C TYR A 245 30.52 -18.48 -2.40
N GLU A 246 30.94 -18.92 -3.57
CA GLU A 246 32.23 -18.55 -4.17
C GLU A 246 32.04 -17.39 -5.15
N THR A 247 32.70 -16.24 -4.88
CA THR A 247 32.72 -15.07 -5.76
C THR A 247 33.27 -15.44 -7.14
N GLY A 248 32.63 -14.96 -8.19
CA GLY A 248 32.99 -15.26 -9.59
C GLY A 248 32.16 -16.38 -10.22
N THR A 249 31.39 -17.13 -9.45
CA THR A 249 30.53 -18.23 -9.97
C THR A 249 29.21 -17.70 -10.58
N ASN A 250 28.71 -16.57 -10.10
CA ASN A 250 27.49 -15.93 -10.61
C ASN A 250 27.67 -14.40 -10.69
N PRO A 251 27.92 -13.84 -11.91
CA PRO A 251 28.16 -12.41 -12.06
C PRO A 251 27.01 -11.50 -11.58
N GLU A 252 25.77 -11.95 -11.69
CA GLU A 252 24.62 -11.19 -11.21
C GLU A 252 24.58 -11.14 -9.66
N LEU A 253 24.89 -12.24 -9.00
CA LEU A 253 24.96 -12.29 -7.53
C LEU A 253 26.16 -11.50 -7.02
N ASP A 254 27.34 -11.57 -7.68
CA ASP A 254 28.49 -10.76 -7.32
C ASP A 254 28.18 -9.26 -7.39
N MET A 255 27.48 -8.84 -8.46
CA MET A 255 27.01 -7.47 -8.62
C MET A 255 26.02 -7.10 -7.53
N ALA A 256 25.05 -7.98 -7.24
CA ALA A 256 24.07 -7.78 -6.19
C ALA A 256 24.75 -7.60 -4.81
N MET A 257 25.71 -8.45 -4.47
CA MET A 257 26.48 -8.35 -3.21
C MET A 257 27.23 -7.02 -3.11
N ARG A 258 27.90 -6.60 -4.19
CA ARG A 258 28.62 -5.33 -4.25
C ARG A 258 27.73 -4.11 -4.05
N LEU A 259 26.54 -4.11 -4.65
CA LEU A 259 25.62 -2.97 -4.63
C LEU A 259 24.63 -2.99 -3.44
N MET A 260 24.52 -4.11 -2.73
CA MET A 260 23.51 -4.29 -1.66
C MET A 260 23.54 -3.21 -0.58
N PRO A 261 24.70 -2.75 -0.06
CA PRO A 261 24.71 -1.65 0.92
C PRO A 261 24.04 -0.38 0.39
N GLY A 262 24.31 0.00 -0.86
CA GLY A 262 23.66 1.14 -1.52
C GLY A 262 22.17 0.92 -1.78
N ILE A 263 21.78 -0.28 -2.18
CA ILE A 263 20.37 -0.65 -2.39
C ILE A 263 19.59 -0.56 -1.07
N ILE A 264 20.12 -1.10 0.02
CA ILE A 264 19.50 -1.01 1.35
C ILE A 264 19.36 0.45 1.78
N HIS A 265 20.38 1.27 1.57
CA HIS A 265 20.32 2.70 1.88
C HIS A 265 19.23 3.43 1.07
N PHE A 266 19.17 3.17 -0.23
CA PHE A 266 18.14 3.72 -1.12
C PHE A 266 16.71 3.32 -0.75
N LEU A 267 16.50 2.08 -0.30
CA LEU A 267 15.19 1.55 0.07
C LEU A 267 14.70 2.02 1.44
N ARG A 268 15.59 2.51 2.30
CA ARG A 268 15.23 3.09 3.61
C ARG A 268 14.87 4.55 3.47
N GLN A 269 13.87 4.97 4.24
CA GLN A 269 13.45 6.37 4.28
C GLN A 269 13.01 6.73 5.70
N ASP A 270 13.52 7.85 6.22
CA ASP A 270 13.02 8.44 7.47
C ASP A 270 11.58 8.92 7.30
N MET A 271 10.76 8.73 8.34
CA MET A 271 9.33 9.02 8.30
C MET A 271 9.00 10.52 8.20
N ASN A 272 9.97 11.40 8.48
CA ASN A 272 9.82 12.86 8.42
C ASN A 272 10.51 13.48 7.20
N SER A 273 11.20 12.68 6.38
CA SER A 273 11.95 13.16 5.22
C SER A 273 11.18 12.90 3.93
N PRO A 274 10.55 13.92 3.32
CA PRO A 274 9.92 13.76 2.01
C PRO A 274 10.99 13.51 0.94
N GLN A 275 10.67 12.64 -0.02
CA GLN A 275 11.51 12.38 -1.18
C GLN A 275 10.76 12.75 -2.46
N ASP A 276 11.34 13.66 -3.23
CA ASP A 276 10.76 14.01 -4.54
C ASP A 276 10.99 12.90 -5.56
N LEU A 277 10.07 12.81 -6.53
CA LEU A 277 10.11 11.74 -7.55
C LEU A 277 11.35 11.84 -8.44
N SER A 278 11.71 13.06 -8.89
CA SER A 278 12.90 13.27 -9.73
C SER A 278 14.19 12.91 -8.99
N ALA A 279 14.35 13.40 -7.75
CA ALA A 279 15.52 13.09 -6.92
C ALA A 279 15.65 11.57 -6.65
N THR A 280 14.51 10.88 -6.47
CA THR A 280 14.51 9.42 -6.31
C THR A 280 15.08 8.71 -7.56
N TRP A 281 14.69 9.15 -8.77
CA TRP A 281 15.16 8.57 -10.01
C TRP A 281 16.63 8.89 -10.27
N ASP A 282 17.09 10.09 -9.95
CA ASP A 282 18.51 10.46 -10.08
C ASP A 282 19.40 9.61 -9.16
N GLN A 283 18.98 9.40 -7.90
CA GLN A 283 19.67 8.50 -6.98
C GLN A 283 19.71 7.05 -7.50
N LEU A 284 18.60 6.56 -8.06
CA LEU A 284 18.53 5.20 -8.58
C LEU A 284 19.42 4.99 -9.80
N ARG A 285 19.43 5.96 -10.73
CA ARG A 285 20.33 5.94 -11.89
C ARG A 285 21.80 6.00 -11.48
N GLN A 286 22.15 6.84 -10.51
CA GLN A 286 23.51 6.95 -9.99
C GLN A 286 23.95 5.64 -9.31
N LEU A 287 23.08 5.01 -8.53
CA LEU A 287 23.36 3.74 -7.85
C LEU A 287 23.69 2.62 -8.83
N LEU A 288 22.96 2.54 -9.94
CA LEU A 288 23.07 1.45 -10.93
C LEU A 288 23.88 1.83 -12.17
N GLY A 289 24.08 3.12 -12.45
CA GLY A 289 24.83 3.61 -13.62
C GLY A 289 26.34 3.47 -13.52
N GLY A 290 26.87 3.16 -12.33
CA GLY A 290 28.27 2.83 -12.08
C GLY A 290 28.58 1.32 -12.08
N ALA A 291 27.62 0.48 -12.52
CA ALA A 291 27.68 -0.98 -12.42
C ALA A 291 27.88 -1.66 -13.76
#